data_4df7a601b99e11258410725e73d2c868
#
_entry.id   4df7a601b99e11258410725e73d2c868
#
_cell.length_a   1.000
_cell.length_b   1.000
_cell.length_c   1.000
_cell.angle_alpha   90.00
_cell.angle_beta   90.00
_cell.angle_gamma   90.00
#
_symmetry.space_group_name_H-M   'P 1'
#
loop_
_entity.id
_entity.type
_entity.pdbx_description
1 polymer ?
#
loop_
_entity_poly.entity_id
_entity_poly.type
_entity_poly.pdbx_seq_one_letter_code
_entity_poly.pdbx_strand_id
1 'polypeptide(L)'
;MQNEKITQELIDIRNACGSRVVLDGKSHIAPIDDKAFFDKCLIYSESKNLHAKNTVAWRPMSDDWKERCRSNSFWFQNTVAEAKKMFPEMDERLFELKARLLDFAGDAVCLPGYEEDLDDILEYGQFWLGYNAERMRGEACQCHANSARIWEQNQDKSVICTGYALSADGMWRQHSWLIHRKPRSNKIVETTRPRVLYYGFALTPEMCERFADENF
;
A
#
# COMPACT_ATOMS: atom_id res chain seq x y z
N MET A 1 -23.41 -17.78 0.38
CA MET A 1 -24.06 -16.72 -0.47
C MET A 1 -23.55 -15.31 -0.13
N GLN A 2 -23.49 -14.88 1.14
CA GLN A 2 -23.00 -13.53 1.48
C GLN A 2 -21.49 -13.35 1.18
N ASN A 3 -20.66 -14.34 1.53
CA ASN A 3 -19.22 -14.33 1.23
C ASN A 3 -18.91 -14.33 -0.27
N GLU A 4 -19.65 -15.10 -1.08
CA GLU A 4 -19.45 -15.14 -2.54
C GLU A 4 -19.76 -13.79 -3.21
N LYS A 5 -20.79 -13.07 -2.72
CA LYS A 5 -21.13 -11.73 -3.23
C LYS A 5 -20.04 -10.71 -2.89
N ILE A 6 -19.55 -10.73 -1.65
CA ILE A 6 -18.44 -9.85 -1.21
C ILE A 6 -17.18 -10.14 -2.02
N THR A 7 -16.85 -11.43 -2.24
CA THR A 7 -15.70 -11.85 -3.04
C THR A 7 -15.76 -11.29 -4.47
N GLN A 8 -16.91 -11.41 -5.15
CA GLN A 8 -17.06 -10.88 -6.50
C GLN A 8 -16.96 -9.36 -6.54
N GLU A 9 -17.53 -8.67 -5.56
CA GLU A 9 -17.46 -7.22 -5.45
C GLU A 9 -16.02 -6.72 -5.24
N LEU A 10 -15.24 -7.38 -4.39
CA LEU A 10 -13.83 -7.08 -4.19
C LEU A 10 -13.01 -7.28 -5.46
N ILE A 11 -13.27 -8.34 -6.23
CA ILE A 11 -12.64 -8.59 -7.53
C ILE A 11 -12.99 -7.47 -8.53
N ASP A 12 -14.25 -7.06 -8.59
CA ASP A 12 -14.70 -6.01 -9.50
C ASP A 12 -14.07 -4.66 -9.14
N ILE A 13 -13.99 -4.34 -7.84
CA ILE A 13 -13.32 -3.12 -7.34
C ILE A 13 -11.83 -3.17 -7.65
N ARG A 14 -11.16 -4.31 -7.38
CA ARG A 14 -9.74 -4.52 -7.71
C ARG A 14 -9.46 -4.22 -9.19
N ASN A 15 -10.27 -4.78 -10.08
CA ASN A 15 -10.14 -4.57 -11.53
C ASN A 15 -10.41 -3.11 -11.93
N ALA A 16 -11.39 -2.45 -11.31
CA ALA A 16 -11.74 -1.07 -11.58
C ALA A 16 -10.70 -0.07 -11.04
N CYS A 17 -10.01 -0.41 -9.96
CA CYS A 17 -8.99 0.42 -9.30
C CYS A 17 -7.58 0.17 -9.82
N GLY A 18 -7.40 -0.70 -10.80
CA GLY A 18 -6.10 -1.00 -11.42
C GLY A 18 -5.35 0.26 -11.86
N SER A 19 -4.03 0.28 -11.64
CA SER A 19 -3.19 1.42 -11.98
C SER A 19 -3.05 1.56 -13.48
N ARG A 20 -3.42 2.73 -14.03
CA ARG A 20 -3.08 3.10 -15.39
C ARG A 20 -1.77 3.89 -15.40
N VAL A 21 -0.78 3.40 -16.10
CA VAL A 21 0.57 3.99 -16.19
C VAL A 21 0.84 4.43 -17.61
N VAL A 22 1.48 5.57 -17.78
CA VAL A 22 1.97 6.04 -19.08
C VAL A 22 3.47 5.83 -19.14
N LEU A 23 3.92 4.93 -20.02
CA LEU A 23 5.32 4.69 -20.35
C LEU A 23 5.53 5.04 -21.83
N ASP A 24 6.55 5.88 -22.10
CA ASP A 24 6.91 6.30 -23.45
C ASP A 24 5.71 6.83 -24.28
N GLY A 25 4.81 7.56 -23.64
CA GLY A 25 3.62 8.13 -24.27
C GLY A 25 2.47 7.13 -24.50
N LYS A 26 2.65 5.87 -24.14
CA LYS A 26 1.61 4.84 -24.26
C LYS A 26 0.98 4.55 -22.89
N SER A 27 -0.34 4.44 -22.88
CA SER A 27 -1.09 4.06 -21.66
C SER A 27 -1.10 2.54 -21.51
N HIS A 28 -0.69 2.07 -20.35
CA HIS A 28 -0.71 0.66 -19.95
C HIS A 28 -1.60 0.49 -18.73
N ILE A 29 -2.27 -0.64 -18.60
CA ILE A 29 -2.83 -1.09 -17.33
C ILE A 29 -1.72 -1.89 -16.66
N ALA A 30 -1.26 -1.45 -15.50
CA ALA A 30 -0.23 -2.17 -14.76
C ALA A 30 -0.76 -3.57 -14.39
N PRO A 31 -0.09 -4.65 -14.79
CA PRO A 31 -0.39 -5.98 -14.28
C PRO A 31 -0.24 -5.97 -12.76
N ILE A 32 -1.17 -6.61 -12.08
CA ILE A 32 -1.35 -6.45 -10.63
C ILE A 32 -0.12 -6.89 -9.83
N ASP A 33 0.61 -7.89 -10.28
CA ASP A 33 1.74 -8.51 -9.58
C ASP A 33 3.01 -8.68 -10.46
N ASP A 34 3.13 -7.93 -11.54
CA ASP A 34 4.30 -8.01 -12.43
C ASP A 34 5.43 -7.11 -11.93
N LYS A 35 6.34 -7.69 -11.14
CA LYS A 35 7.52 -7.00 -10.60
C LYS A 35 8.36 -6.36 -11.71
N ALA A 36 8.60 -7.06 -12.82
CA ALA A 36 9.43 -6.54 -13.90
C ALA A 36 8.82 -5.29 -14.55
N PHE A 37 7.48 -5.25 -14.66
CA PHE A 37 6.77 -4.07 -15.12
C PHE A 37 6.89 -2.91 -14.14
N PHE A 38 6.74 -3.16 -12.82
CA PHE A 38 6.90 -2.13 -11.78
C PHE A 38 8.33 -1.61 -11.70
N ASP A 39 9.34 -2.47 -11.76
CA ASP A 39 10.75 -2.06 -11.81
C ASP A 39 11.01 -1.14 -13.01
N LYS A 40 10.47 -1.47 -14.19
CA LYS A 40 10.55 -0.60 -15.37
C LYS A 40 9.87 0.75 -15.15
N CYS A 41 8.72 0.77 -14.49
CA CYS A 41 8.02 2.01 -14.14
C CYS A 41 8.81 2.86 -13.16
N LEU A 42 9.45 2.27 -12.16
CA LEU A 42 10.30 2.97 -11.19
C LEU A 42 11.52 3.60 -11.88
N ILE A 43 12.24 2.83 -12.70
CA ILE A 43 13.38 3.33 -13.50
C ILE A 43 12.91 4.47 -14.41
N TYR A 44 11.79 4.34 -15.09
CA TYR A 44 11.24 5.39 -15.94
C TYR A 44 10.92 6.65 -15.15
N SER A 45 10.28 6.50 -13.98
CA SER A 45 9.92 7.64 -13.13
C SER A 45 11.15 8.38 -12.60
N GLU A 46 12.22 7.66 -12.25
CA GLU A 46 13.51 8.25 -11.87
C GLU A 46 14.14 9.02 -13.03
N SER A 47 14.23 8.41 -14.21
CA SER A 47 14.80 9.03 -15.41
C SER A 47 14.11 10.33 -15.83
N LYS A 48 12.81 10.45 -15.53
CA LYS A 48 11.99 11.64 -15.83
C LYS A 48 11.87 12.63 -14.67
N ASN A 49 12.56 12.37 -13.55
CA ASN A 49 12.49 13.22 -12.35
C ASN A 49 11.04 13.38 -11.81
N LEU A 50 10.19 12.38 -12.06
CA LEU A 50 8.77 12.40 -11.67
C LEU A 50 8.59 12.39 -10.15
N HIS A 51 9.61 11.92 -9.42
CA HIS A 51 9.65 11.94 -7.95
C HIS A 51 9.71 13.35 -7.35
N ALA A 52 10.18 14.34 -8.10
CA ALA A 52 10.41 15.68 -7.58
C ALA A 52 9.14 16.39 -7.09
N LYS A 53 7.96 15.92 -7.48
CA LYS A 53 6.70 16.56 -7.14
C LYS A 53 5.93 15.90 -6.00
N ASN A 54 5.89 14.55 -5.92
CA ASN A 54 4.97 13.86 -5.02
C ASN A 54 5.51 12.58 -4.37
N THR A 55 6.64 12.02 -4.82
CA THR A 55 7.20 10.78 -4.26
C THR A 55 8.67 10.94 -3.94
N VAL A 56 9.12 10.13 -3.01
CA VAL A 56 10.53 10.02 -2.63
C VAL A 56 11.05 8.73 -3.26
N ALA A 57 12.20 8.82 -3.94
CA ALA A 57 12.87 7.61 -4.41
C ALA A 57 13.22 6.73 -3.21
N TRP A 58 12.91 5.45 -3.30
CA TRP A 58 13.38 4.50 -2.32
C TRP A 58 14.89 4.39 -2.40
N ARG A 59 15.52 4.46 -1.23
CA ARG A 59 16.95 4.20 -1.08
C ARG A 59 17.12 3.00 -0.16
N PRO A 60 18.01 2.06 -0.50
CA PRO A 60 18.34 0.98 0.40
C PRO A 60 18.67 1.50 1.79
N MET A 61 18.12 0.83 2.77
CA MET A 61 18.33 1.18 4.17
C MET A 61 19.80 1.02 4.54
N SER A 62 20.43 2.01 5.16
CA SER A 62 21.79 1.88 5.65
C SER A 62 21.88 0.85 6.78
N ASP A 63 23.05 0.20 6.92
CA ASP A 63 23.25 -0.80 7.97
C ASP A 63 23.10 -0.20 9.38
N ASP A 64 23.57 1.03 9.59
CA ASP A 64 23.36 1.78 10.84
C ASP A 64 21.87 2.02 11.14
N TRP A 65 21.07 2.28 10.11
CA TRP A 65 19.63 2.46 10.28
C TRP A 65 18.92 1.14 10.56
N LYS A 66 19.32 0.07 9.87
CA LYS A 66 18.84 -1.30 10.14
C LYS A 66 19.11 -1.70 11.59
N GLU A 67 20.34 -1.45 12.06
CA GLU A 67 20.71 -1.77 13.45
C GLU A 67 19.94 -0.96 14.48
N ARG A 68 19.77 0.35 14.23
CA ARG A 68 18.94 1.19 15.11
C ARG A 68 17.49 0.73 15.13
N CYS A 69 16.93 0.32 14.00
CA CYS A 69 15.57 -0.22 13.97
C CYS A 69 15.47 -1.53 14.75
N ARG A 70 16.44 -2.43 14.62
CA ARG A 70 16.50 -3.70 15.38
C ARG A 70 16.56 -3.46 16.89
N SER A 71 17.37 -2.51 17.33
CA SER A 71 17.52 -2.22 18.76
C SER A 71 16.33 -1.47 19.37
N ASN A 72 15.59 -0.71 18.56
CA ASN A 72 14.52 0.16 19.05
C ASN A 72 13.10 -0.30 18.68
N SER A 73 12.95 -1.30 17.82
CA SER A 73 11.65 -1.77 17.37
C SER A 73 11.52 -3.29 17.49
N PHE A 74 10.71 -3.69 18.42
CA PHE A 74 10.32 -5.09 18.61
C PHE A 74 9.74 -5.73 17.30
N TRP A 75 9.14 -4.92 16.44
CA TRP A 75 8.50 -5.33 15.18
C TRP A 75 9.44 -5.38 13.99
N PHE A 76 10.66 -4.85 14.12
CA PHE A 76 11.58 -4.73 13.02
C PHE A 76 12.40 -6.02 12.82
N GLN A 77 12.05 -6.76 11.80
CA GLN A 77 12.76 -7.95 11.36
C GLN A 77 13.11 -7.83 9.89
N ASN A 78 14.38 -7.98 9.54
CA ASN A 78 14.84 -7.84 8.15
C ASN A 78 14.38 -8.99 7.26
N THR A 79 14.24 -10.19 7.82
CA THR A 79 13.90 -11.39 7.06
C THR A 79 12.73 -12.16 7.68
N VAL A 80 12.07 -12.97 6.87
CA VAL A 80 11.02 -13.88 7.35
C VAL A 80 11.58 -14.87 8.38
N ALA A 81 12.81 -15.37 8.15
CA ALA A 81 13.43 -16.32 9.07
C ALA A 81 13.69 -15.73 10.47
N GLU A 82 14.16 -14.47 10.53
CA GLU A 82 14.33 -13.75 11.80
C GLU A 82 12.98 -13.54 12.50
N ALA A 83 11.95 -13.14 11.74
CA ALA A 83 10.62 -12.92 12.27
C ALA A 83 10.03 -14.22 12.85
N LYS A 84 10.07 -15.33 12.12
CA LYS A 84 9.61 -16.64 12.61
C LYS A 84 10.35 -17.11 13.85
N LYS A 85 11.65 -16.87 13.94
CA LYS A 85 12.44 -17.22 15.13
C LYS A 85 12.04 -16.42 16.36
N MET A 86 11.70 -15.16 16.19
CA MET A 86 11.34 -14.27 17.31
C MET A 86 9.87 -14.40 17.72
N PHE A 87 9.00 -14.75 16.78
CA PHE A 87 7.56 -14.80 16.98
C PHE A 87 6.98 -16.13 16.47
N PRO A 88 7.35 -17.26 17.09
CA PRO A 88 6.96 -18.60 16.61
C PRO A 88 5.44 -18.83 16.63
N GLU A 89 4.71 -18.11 17.49
CA GLU A 89 3.24 -18.21 17.63
C GLU A 89 2.48 -17.24 16.69
N MET A 90 3.20 -16.45 15.89
CA MET A 90 2.54 -15.52 14.94
C MET A 90 1.91 -16.31 13.79
N ASP A 91 0.78 -15.79 13.29
CA ASP A 91 0.10 -16.37 12.13
C ASP A 91 1.05 -16.48 10.93
N GLU A 92 1.18 -17.71 10.38
CA GLU A 92 2.04 -18.01 9.22
C GLU A 92 1.72 -17.11 8.02
N ARG A 93 0.50 -16.64 7.86
CA ARG A 93 0.06 -15.76 6.78
C ARG A 93 0.66 -14.35 6.89
N LEU A 94 0.98 -13.88 8.10
CA LEU A 94 1.76 -12.63 8.28
C LEU A 94 3.18 -12.76 7.70
N PHE A 95 3.78 -13.94 7.83
CA PHE A 95 5.08 -14.19 7.19
C PHE A 95 4.97 -14.31 5.68
N GLU A 96 3.86 -14.84 5.15
CA GLU A 96 3.57 -14.83 3.71
C GLU A 96 3.47 -13.40 3.20
N LEU A 97 2.70 -12.55 3.87
CA LEU A 97 2.59 -11.13 3.53
C LEU A 97 3.96 -10.44 3.55
N LYS A 98 4.75 -10.68 4.61
CA LYS A 98 6.11 -10.15 4.70
C LYS A 98 6.99 -10.59 3.55
N ALA A 99 6.97 -11.87 3.19
CA ALA A 99 7.72 -12.40 2.07
C ALA A 99 7.32 -11.73 0.76
N ARG A 100 6.02 -11.64 0.48
CA ARG A 100 5.46 -11.02 -0.73
C ARG A 100 5.90 -9.56 -0.88
N LEU A 101 5.86 -8.78 0.20
CA LEU A 101 6.28 -7.38 0.18
C LEU A 101 7.79 -7.24 -0.07
N LEU A 102 8.62 -8.04 0.60
CA LEU A 102 10.08 -8.01 0.46
C LEU A 102 10.55 -8.53 -0.89
N ASP A 103 9.91 -9.55 -1.44
CA ASP A 103 10.21 -10.06 -2.78
C ASP A 103 9.92 -9.01 -3.86
N PHE A 104 8.95 -8.14 -3.61
CA PHE A 104 8.59 -7.09 -4.54
C PHE A 104 9.53 -5.90 -4.45
N ALA A 105 9.73 -5.33 -3.27
CA ALA A 105 10.64 -4.20 -3.03
C ALA A 105 10.82 -3.96 -1.52
N GLY A 106 11.78 -3.10 -1.18
CA GLY A 106 12.02 -2.67 0.20
C GLY A 106 13.01 -3.56 0.95
N ASP A 107 13.37 -3.12 2.16
CA ASP A 107 14.39 -3.77 3.00
C ASP A 107 13.79 -4.38 4.26
N ALA A 108 12.61 -3.93 4.66
CA ALA A 108 11.95 -4.38 5.88
C ALA A 108 10.44 -4.16 5.84
N VAL A 109 9.72 -4.95 6.64
CA VAL A 109 8.29 -4.81 6.86
C VAL A 109 8.03 -4.68 8.35
N CYS A 110 7.37 -3.60 8.74
CA CYS A 110 6.85 -3.42 10.08
C CYS A 110 5.48 -4.11 10.16
N LEU A 111 5.47 -5.36 10.63
CA LEU A 111 4.23 -6.12 10.83
C LEU A 111 3.60 -5.77 12.17
N PRO A 112 2.28 -5.58 12.25
CA PRO A 112 1.57 -5.62 13.51
C PRO A 112 1.55 -7.05 14.05
N GLY A 113 1.26 -7.22 15.34
CA GLY A 113 1.06 -8.56 15.93
C GLY A 113 -0.22 -9.23 15.44
N TYR A 114 -1.14 -8.45 14.90
CA TYR A 114 -2.42 -8.87 14.33
C TYR A 114 -2.76 -7.93 13.17
N GLU A 115 -3.23 -8.49 12.06
CA GLU A 115 -3.73 -7.75 10.89
C GLU A 115 -5.16 -8.21 10.62
N GLU A 116 -6.12 -7.33 10.81
CA GLU A 116 -7.54 -7.63 10.69
C GLU A 116 -7.91 -8.04 9.26
N ASP A 117 -7.38 -7.32 8.28
CA ASP A 117 -7.68 -7.52 6.85
C ASP A 117 -6.70 -8.48 6.17
N LEU A 118 -5.99 -9.34 6.92
CA LEU A 118 -4.89 -10.16 6.39
C LEU A 118 -5.32 -11.05 5.22
N ASP A 119 -6.49 -11.69 5.33
CA ASP A 119 -7.01 -12.58 4.29
C ASP A 119 -7.31 -11.79 3.01
N ASP A 120 -7.98 -10.66 3.14
CA ASP A 120 -8.34 -9.80 2.01
C ASP A 120 -7.09 -9.15 1.36
N ILE A 121 -6.10 -8.77 2.17
CA ILE A 121 -4.81 -8.26 1.68
C ILE A 121 -4.08 -9.33 0.87
N LEU A 122 -4.06 -10.58 1.32
CA LEU A 122 -3.38 -11.67 0.62
C LEU A 122 -4.13 -12.11 -0.64
N GLU A 123 -5.47 -12.13 -0.61
CA GLU A 123 -6.28 -12.61 -1.72
C GLU A 123 -6.54 -11.53 -2.78
N TYR A 124 -6.89 -10.31 -2.37
CA TYR A 124 -7.28 -9.22 -3.27
C TYR A 124 -6.22 -8.13 -3.40
N GLY A 125 -5.13 -8.21 -2.66
CA GLY A 125 -4.06 -7.22 -2.69
C GLY A 125 -3.49 -7.02 -4.08
N GLN A 126 -3.15 -5.77 -4.40
CA GLN A 126 -2.48 -5.37 -5.62
C GLN A 126 -1.47 -4.27 -5.33
N PHE A 127 -0.52 -4.08 -6.25
CA PHE A 127 0.47 -3.02 -6.14
C PHE A 127 0.04 -1.77 -6.89
N TRP A 128 0.38 -0.60 -6.32
CA TRP A 128 0.24 0.70 -6.97
C TRP A 128 1.53 1.51 -6.83
N LEU A 129 1.82 2.30 -7.87
CA LEU A 129 2.95 3.22 -7.89
C LEU A 129 2.59 4.54 -7.21
N GLY A 130 3.46 5.00 -6.31
CA GLY A 130 3.24 6.23 -5.55
C GLY A 130 3.56 7.52 -6.31
N TYR A 131 4.29 7.47 -7.43
CA TYR A 131 4.77 8.66 -8.13
C TYR A 131 3.67 9.56 -8.69
N ASN A 132 2.46 9.04 -8.88
CA ASN A 132 1.29 9.77 -9.37
C ASN A 132 0.28 10.12 -8.28
N ALA A 133 0.60 9.88 -7.01
CA ALA A 133 -0.32 10.17 -5.92
C ALA A 133 -0.58 11.68 -5.81
N GLU A 134 -1.86 12.04 -5.72
CA GLU A 134 -2.28 13.39 -5.33
C GLU A 134 -2.12 13.54 -3.82
N ARG A 135 -1.63 14.67 -3.38
CA ARG A 135 -1.42 14.90 -1.95
C ARG A 135 -2.53 15.75 -1.36
N MET A 136 -3.29 15.18 -0.45
CA MET A 136 -4.22 15.90 0.40
C MET A 136 -3.72 15.82 1.85
N ARG A 137 -3.05 16.88 2.30
CA ARG A 137 -2.38 16.89 3.60
C ARG A 137 -3.38 16.77 4.75
N GLY A 138 -3.33 15.63 5.43
CA GLY A 138 -3.97 15.38 6.72
C GLY A 138 -3.00 15.49 7.89
N GLU A 139 -3.41 15.01 9.03
CA GLU A 139 -2.59 14.93 10.24
C GLU A 139 -1.50 13.87 10.10
N ALA A 140 -0.34 14.14 10.67
CA ALA A 140 0.79 13.20 10.62
C ALA A 140 0.48 11.93 11.44
N CYS A 141 0.88 10.77 10.90
CA CYS A 141 0.67 9.45 11.52
C CYS A 141 -0.81 9.04 11.73
N GLN A 142 -1.75 9.74 11.08
CA GLN A 142 -3.19 9.50 11.18
C GLN A 142 -3.77 9.06 9.82
N CYS A 143 -3.10 8.14 9.12
CA CYS A 143 -3.51 7.76 7.77
C CYS A 143 -4.94 7.17 7.73
N HIS A 144 -5.33 6.38 8.72
CA HIS A 144 -6.67 5.80 8.80
C HIS A 144 -7.74 6.89 9.01
N ALA A 145 -7.61 7.70 10.06
CA ALA A 145 -8.53 8.80 10.35
C ALA A 145 -8.60 9.84 9.22
N ASN A 146 -7.46 10.16 8.60
CA ASN A 146 -7.43 11.06 7.45
C ASN A 146 -8.19 10.48 6.25
N SER A 147 -8.00 9.19 5.97
CA SER A 147 -8.69 8.52 4.86
C SER A 147 -10.19 8.43 5.11
N ALA A 148 -10.60 8.07 6.31
CA ALA A 148 -11.99 8.06 6.74
C ALA A 148 -12.65 9.42 6.51
N ARG A 149 -12.07 10.50 7.05
CA ARG A 149 -12.58 11.87 6.96
C ARG A 149 -12.71 12.37 5.52
N ILE A 150 -11.73 12.09 4.66
CA ILE A 150 -11.78 12.51 3.26
C ILE A 150 -12.82 11.69 2.49
N TRP A 151 -12.91 10.40 2.77
CA TRP A 151 -13.90 9.53 2.15
C TRP A 151 -15.32 9.97 2.47
N GLU A 152 -15.65 10.27 3.72
CA GLU A 152 -16.98 10.75 4.11
C GLU A 152 -17.43 11.99 3.32
N GLN A 153 -16.51 12.88 3.02
CA GLN A 153 -16.79 14.08 2.24
C GLN A 153 -16.91 13.81 0.73
N ASN A 154 -16.53 12.63 0.26
CA ASN A 154 -16.40 12.31 -1.16
C ASN A 154 -16.78 10.85 -1.49
N GLN A 155 -17.77 10.27 -0.83
CA GLN A 155 -18.15 8.85 -0.93
C GLN A 155 -18.44 8.42 -2.37
N ASP A 156 -19.06 9.27 -3.18
CA ASP A 156 -19.38 9.03 -4.59
C ASP A 156 -18.18 8.99 -5.53
N LYS A 157 -17.04 9.54 -5.11
CA LYS A 157 -15.82 9.69 -5.93
C LYS A 157 -14.61 8.97 -5.38
N SER A 158 -14.67 8.52 -4.14
CA SER A 158 -13.52 7.95 -3.44
C SER A 158 -13.79 6.54 -2.95
N VAL A 159 -12.75 5.74 -2.92
CA VAL A 159 -12.72 4.42 -2.28
C VAL A 159 -11.56 4.43 -1.30
N ILE A 160 -11.77 3.91 -0.09
CA ILE A 160 -10.68 3.67 0.86
C ILE A 160 -9.93 2.42 0.45
N CYS A 161 -8.60 2.47 0.55
CA CYS A 161 -7.73 1.32 0.43
C CYS A 161 -6.97 1.14 1.74
N THR A 162 -6.75 -0.11 2.13
CA THR A 162 -5.95 -0.49 3.28
C THR A 162 -4.89 -1.52 2.91
N GLY A 163 -3.81 -1.58 3.67
CA GLY A 163 -2.70 -2.48 3.44
C GLY A 163 -1.36 -1.90 3.89
N TYR A 164 -0.38 -1.89 3.01
CA TYR A 164 1.00 -1.48 3.32
C TYR A 164 1.52 -0.48 2.30
N ALA A 165 2.35 0.45 2.78
CA ALA A 165 3.01 1.42 1.91
C ALA A 165 4.53 1.45 2.16
N LEU A 166 5.31 1.40 1.07
CA LEU A 166 6.76 1.49 1.09
C LEU A 166 7.19 2.96 1.21
N SER A 167 7.88 3.27 2.27
CA SER A 167 8.44 4.58 2.52
C SER A 167 9.84 4.72 1.88
N ALA A 168 10.31 5.96 1.73
CA ALA A 168 11.63 6.26 1.17
C ALA A 168 12.81 5.66 1.95
N ASP A 169 12.59 5.28 3.21
CA ASP A 169 13.58 4.63 4.06
C ASP A 169 13.68 3.11 3.84
N GLY A 170 12.97 2.56 2.84
CA GLY A 170 12.98 1.15 2.51
C GLY A 170 12.08 0.28 3.38
N MET A 171 11.24 0.88 4.22
CA MET A 171 10.38 0.14 5.14
C MET A 171 8.92 0.18 4.69
N TRP A 172 8.30 -0.99 4.60
CA TRP A 172 6.87 -1.17 4.51
C TRP A 172 6.21 -0.97 5.87
N ARG A 173 5.12 -0.19 5.87
CA ARG A 173 4.31 0.08 7.06
C ARG A 173 2.85 -0.07 6.72
N GLN A 174 2.06 -0.55 7.67
CA GLN A 174 0.60 -0.51 7.57
C GLN A 174 0.15 0.90 7.23
N HIS A 175 -0.78 1.02 6.30
CA HIS A 175 -1.17 2.30 5.74
C HIS A 175 -2.54 2.24 5.09
N SER A 176 -3.26 3.37 5.16
CA SER A 176 -4.49 3.57 4.39
C SER A 176 -4.39 4.81 3.53
N TRP A 177 -4.99 4.73 2.36
CA TRP A 177 -5.04 5.79 1.35
C TRP A 177 -6.38 5.76 0.64
N LEU A 178 -6.60 6.70 -0.29
CA LEU A 178 -7.80 6.66 -1.10
C LEU A 178 -7.46 6.54 -2.58
N ILE A 179 -8.43 6.04 -3.33
CA ILE A 179 -8.44 6.14 -4.78
C ILE A 179 -9.59 7.06 -5.18
N HIS A 180 -9.25 8.22 -5.77
CA HIS A 180 -10.23 9.06 -6.41
C HIS A 180 -10.55 8.54 -7.80
N ARG A 181 -11.82 8.20 -8.03
CA ARG A 181 -12.34 7.81 -9.34
C ARG A 181 -12.48 9.05 -10.22
N LYS A 182 -11.73 9.09 -11.33
CA LYS A 182 -11.81 10.16 -12.34
C LYS A 182 -12.17 9.55 -13.71
N PRO A 183 -12.84 10.30 -14.61
CA PRO A 183 -13.31 9.75 -15.88
C PRO A 183 -12.23 9.09 -16.75
N ARG A 184 -10.98 9.53 -16.64
CA ARG A 184 -9.86 9.05 -17.47
C ARG A 184 -8.82 8.23 -16.74
N SER A 185 -8.72 8.34 -15.43
CA SER A 185 -7.75 7.59 -14.62
C SER A 185 -8.06 7.71 -13.14
N ASN A 186 -7.94 6.62 -12.42
CA ASN A 186 -7.97 6.67 -10.98
C ASN A 186 -6.70 7.32 -10.43
N LYS A 187 -6.82 8.03 -9.32
CA LYS A 187 -5.69 8.69 -8.66
C LYS A 187 -5.62 8.26 -7.21
N ILE A 188 -4.43 7.81 -6.79
CA ILE A 188 -4.15 7.65 -5.38
C ILE A 188 -4.17 9.02 -4.71
N VAL A 189 -4.80 9.10 -3.55
CA VAL A 189 -4.74 10.26 -2.68
C VAL A 189 -3.99 9.88 -1.41
N GLU A 190 -2.84 10.51 -1.23
CA GLU A 190 -1.96 10.32 -0.08
C GLU A 190 -2.19 11.44 0.94
N THR A 191 -2.46 11.05 2.17
CA THR A 191 -2.86 11.98 3.24
C THR A 191 -1.74 12.35 4.21
N THR A 192 -0.65 11.58 4.24
CA THR A 192 0.47 11.77 5.16
C THR A 192 1.74 12.19 4.44
N ARG A 193 2.63 11.25 4.15
CA ARG A 193 3.90 11.47 3.45
C ARG A 193 3.92 10.71 2.13
N PRO A 194 4.57 11.22 1.09
CA PRO A 194 4.72 10.49 -0.16
C PRO A 194 5.29 9.09 0.06
N ARG A 195 4.74 8.11 -0.67
CA ARG A 195 5.17 6.72 -0.67
C ARG A 195 5.72 6.32 -2.02
N VAL A 196 6.59 5.34 -2.03
CA VAL A 196 7.18 4.78 -3.26
C VAL A 196 6.19 3.83 -3.93
N LEU A 197 5.66 2.90 -3.14
CA LEU A 197 4.70 1.88 -3.55
C LEU A 197 3.61 1.72 -2.49
N TYR A 198 2.49 1.18 -2.91
CA TYR A 198 1.41 0.71 -2.06
C TYR A 198 1.12 -0.74 -2.42
N TYR A 199 0.76 -1.54 -1.44
CA TYR A 199 0.23 -2.89 -1.60
C TYR A 199 -0.94 -3.10 -0.65
N GLY A 200 -2.08 -3.54 -1.16
CA GLY A 200 -3.29 -3.75 -0.39
C GLY A 200 -4.49 -3.89 -1.30
N PHE A 201 -5.67 -3.62 -0.78
CA PHE A 201 -6.90 -3.73 -1.55
C PHE A 201 -7.83 -2.53 -1.32
N ALA A 202 -8.76 -2.35 -2.24
CA ALA A 202 -9.79 -1.31 -2.14
C ALA A 202 -11.05 -1.90 -1.49
N LEU A 203 -11.55 -1.21 -0.47
CA LEU A 203 -12.68 -1.64 0.33
C LEU A 203 -14.00 -1.56 -0.47
N THR A 204 -14.95 -2.44 -0.16
CA THR A 204 -16.34 -2.28 -0.63
C THR A 204 -16.99 -1.06 0.03
N PRO A 205 -18.11 -0.54 -0.48
CA PRO A 205 -18.83 0.55 0.18
C PRO A 205 -19.17 0.26 1.65
N GLU A 206 -19.65 -0.94 1.95
CA GLU A 206 -19.97 -1.35 3.33
C GLU A 206 -18.72 -1.42 4.22
N MET A 207 -17.60 -1.90 3.66
CA MET A 207 -16.32 -1.91 4.39
C MET A 207 -15.79 -0.48 4.61
N CYS A 208 -15.98 0.43 3.65
CA CYS A 208 -15.62 1.84 3.81
C CYS A 208 -16.42 2.51 4.93
N GLU A 209 -17.73 2.25 5.03
CA GLU A 209 -18.59 2.74 6.10
C GLU A 209 -18.08 2.25 7.46
N ARG A 210 -17.86 0.93 7.60
CA ARG A 210 -17.30 0.35 8.83
C ARG A 210 -15.94 0.94 9.17
N PHE A 211 -15.03 1.03 8.20
CA PHE A 211 -13.71 1.62 8.40
C PHE A 211 -13.81 3.09 8.89
N ALA A 212 -14.73 3.86 8.33
CA ALA A 212 -14.94 5.24 8.75
C ALA A 212 -15.44 5.31 10.21
N ASP A 213 -16.44 4.51 10.57
CA ASP A 213 -16.98 4.46 11.94
C ASP A 213 -15.92 4.10 12.99
N GLU A 214 -14.98 3.20 12.65
CA GLU A 214 -13.92 2.73 13.55
C GLU A 214 -12.74 3.70 13.69
N ASN A 215 -12.57 4.65 12.75
CA ASN A 215 -11.41 5.54 12.68
C ASN A 215 -11.74 7.04 12.87
N PHE A 216 -12.95 7.34 13.34
CA PHE A 216 -13.39 8.70 13.69
C PHE A 216 -13.11 9.08 15.13
#